data_fa6ee2db0890f896b02a62918ccb86e0
#
_entry.id   fa6ee2db0890f896b02a62918ccb86e0
#
_cell.length_a   1.000
_cell.length_b   1.000
_cell.length_c   1.000
_cell.angle_alpha   90.00
_cell.angle_beta   90.00
_cell.angle_gamma   90.00
#
_symmetry.space_group_name_H-M   'P 1'
#
loop_
_entity.id
_entity.type
_entity.pdbx_description
1 polymer ?
#
loop_
_entity_poly.entity_id
_entity_poly.type
_entity_poly.pdbx_seq_one_letter_code
_entity_poly.pdbx_strand_id
1 'polypeptide(L)'
;MNATELKSLQSPIKDKYKNDPDAAMITLKAEGNIGEGISCKVSTGKVVVEAGLHPATGGNGMVACSGDMLLESLVACAGVTLNVVACALEIEIKGGSIHAEGDLDFRGTLGVSKDAPVGFKNIRLN
;
A
#
# COMPACT_ATOMS: atom_id res chain seq x y z
N MET A 1 14.13 0.94 -18.30
CA MET A 1 14.29 -0.54 -18.38
C MET A 1 13.44 -1.05 -19.52
N ASN A 2 14.02 -1.83 -20.41
CA ASN A 2 13.31 -2.50 -21.50
C ASN A 2 13.02 -3.98 -21.14
N ALA A 3 12.26 -4.67 -22.01
CA ALA A 3 11.85 -6.06 -21.76
C ALA A 3 13.04 -7.03 -21.64
N THR A 4 14.09 -6.82 -22.44
CA THR A 4 15.30 -7.66 -22.40
C THR A 4 16.05 -7.49 -21.08
N GLU A 5 16.22 -6.26 -20.61
CA GLU A 5 16.85 -5.95 -19.32
C GLU A 5 16.03 -6.53 -18.17
N LEU A 6 14.70 -6.36 -18.19
CA LEU A 6 13.81 -6.91 -17.19
C LEU A 6 13.88 -8.46 -17.17
N LYS A 7 13.85 -9.09 -18.33
CA LYS A 7 13.98 -10.55 -18.45
C LYS A 7 15.32 -11.05 -17.92
N SER A 8 16.42 -10.38 -18.27
CA SER A 8 17.77 -10.73 -17.79
C SER A 8 17.87 -10.64 -16.26
N LEU A 9 17.24 -9.63 -15.68
CA LEU A 9 17.20 -9.43 -14.23
C LEU A 9 16.36 -10.51 -13.53
N GLN A 10 15.20 -10.86 -14.09
CA GLN A 10 14.23 -11.74 -13.43
C GLN A 10 14.46 -13.22 -13.70
N SER A 11 15.08 -13.61 -14.84
CA SER A 11 15.25 -15.03 -15.20
C SER A 11 15.99 -15.84 -14.12
N PRO A 12 17.14 -15.41 -13.61
CA PRO A 12 17.83 -16.18 -12.57
C PRO A 12 17.01 -16.29 -11.27
N ILE A 13 16.19 -15.29 -10.95
CA ILE A 13 15.32 -15.30 -9.78
C ILE A 13 14.17 -16.30 -10.01
N LYS A 14 13.56 -16.28 -11.19
CA LYS A 14 12.50 -17.23 -11.56
C LYS A 14 13.01 -18.67 -11.54
N ASP A 15 14.20 -18.93 -12.05
CA ASP A 15 14.79 -20.26 -12.04
C ASP A 15 15.13 -20.74 -10.61
N LYS A 16 15.66 -19.85 -9.77
CA LYS A 16 15.85 -20.13 -8.36
C LYS A 16 14.53 -20.55 -7.69
N TYR A 17 13.46 -19.80 -7.88
CA TYR A 17 12.17 -20.08 -7.24
C TYR A 17 11.45 -21.31 -7.79
N LYS A 18 11.73 -21.72 -9.04
CA LYS A 18 11.26 -22.99 -9.58
C LYS A 18 11.96 -24.19 -8.93
N ASN A 19 13.25 -24.05 -8.66
CA ASN A 19 14.06 -25.12 -8.09
C ASN A 19 13.94 -25.18 -6.56
N ASP A 20 13.70 -24.05 -5.92
CA ASP A 20 13.55 -23.91 -4.47
C ASP A 20 12.36 -22.97 -4.17
N PRO A 21 11.12 -23.51 -4.14
CA PRO A 21 9.93 -22.71 -3.86
C PRO A 21 9.95 -21.99 -2.51
N ASP A 22 10.60 -22.56 -1.50
CA ASP A 22 10.69 -21.96 -0.16
C ASP A 22 11.52 -20.68 -0.18
N ALA A 23 12.49 -20.56 -1.09
CA ALA A 23 13.26 -19.32 -1.28
C ALA A 23 12.41 -18.15 -1.80
N ALA A 24 11.22 -18.41 -2.35
CA ALA A 24 10.29 -17.39 -2.80
C ALA A 24 9.41 -16.82 -1.65
N MET A 25 9.37 -17.51 -0.51
CA MET A 25 8.61 -17.08 0.66
C MET A 25 9.36 -15.99 1.42
N ILE A 26 8.98 -14.75 1.19
CA ILE A 26 9.57 -13.58 1.84
C ILE A 26 8.53 -12.96 2.78
N THR A 27 8.90 -12.79 4.03
CA THR A 27 8.08 -12.07 5.00
C THR A 27 8.45 -10.59 4.97
N LEU A 28 7.50 -9.76 4.53
CA LEU A 28 7.62 -8.31 4.67
C LEU A 28 7.19 -7.91 6.08
N LYS A 29 7.89 -6.95 6.65
CA LYS A 29 7.65 -6.48 8.02
C LYS A 29 7.51 -4.97 8.02
N ALA A 30 6.63 -4.49 8.87
CA ALA A 30 6.52 -3.09 9.21
C ALA A 30 6.57 -2.94 10.74
N GLU A 31 7.11 -1.85 11.22
CA GLU A 31 7.22 -1.55 12.64
C GLU A 31 6.75 -0.12 12.88
N GLY A 32 6.02 0.06 13.96
CA GLY A 32 5.57 1.37 14.40
C GLY A 32 5.69 1.50 15.91
N ASN A 33 5.97 2.70 16.37
CA ASN A 33 6.04 3.05 17.79
C ASN A 33 4.87 3.96 18.15
N ILE A 34 4.17 3.62 19.23
CA ILE A 34 3.11 4.47 19.77
C ILE A 34 3.74 5.79 20.22
N GLY A 35 3.23 6.90 19.68
CA GLY A 35 3.69 8.24 20.00
C GLY A 35 2.90 8.88 21.13
N GLU A 36 3.15 10.15 21.37
CA GLU A 36 2.39 10.93 22.32
C GLU A 36 0.97 11.21 21.81
N GLY A 37 0.02 11.28 22.72
CA GLY A 37 -1.38 11.46 22.37
C GLY A 37 -1.91 10.26 21.59
N ILE A 38 -2.67 10.53 20.49
CA ILE A 38 -3.23 9.49 19.63
C ILE A 38 -2.47 9.50 18.31
N SER A 39 -1.24 8.98 18.32
CA SER A 39 -0.37 8.91 17.16
C SER A 39 0.45 7.62 17.13
N CYS A 40 0.98 7.31 15.95
CA CYS A 40 1.92 6.20 15.73
C CYS A 40 2.97 6.62 14.69
N LYS A 41 4.22 6.41 15.00
CA LYS A 41 5.34 6.65 14.07
C LYS A 41 5.71 5.35 13.39
N VAL A 42 5.55 5.29 12.07
CA VAL A 42 5.82 4.10 11.26
C VAL A 42 7.13 4.27 10.49
N SER A 43 8.01 3.29 10.64
CA SER A 43 9.25 3.25 9.87
C SER A 43 9.01 2.56 8.52
N THR A 44 9.24 3.28 7.42
CA THR A 44 9.09 2.74 6.06
C THR A 44 10.42 2.25 5.47
N GLY A 45 11.45 2.11 6.29
CA GLY A 45 12.80 1.74 5.87
C GLY A 45 13.66 2.91 5.41
N LYS A 46 13.07 3.97 4.86
CA LYS A 46 13.79 5.19 4.41
C LYS A 46 13.26 6.45 5.06
N VAL A 47 11.99 6.46 5.44
CA VAL A 47 11.30 7.62 6.01
C VAL A 47 10.47 7.18 7.20
N VAL A 48 10.40 8.00 8.23
CA VAL A 48 9.46 7.83 9.34
C VAL A 48 8.22 8.65 9.03
N VAL A 49 7.06 8.01 9.06
CA VAL A 49 5.75 8.65 8.89
C VAL A 49 5.02 8.60 10.23
N GLU A 50 4.50 9.72 10.65
CA GLU A 50 3.61 9.80 11.82
C GLU A 50 2.16 9.74 11.36
N ALA A 51 1.42 8.75 11.87
CA ALA A 51 0.01 8.59 11.61
C ALA A 51 -0.82 8.93 12.86
N GLY A 52 -2.00 9.48 12.63
CA GLY A 52 -2.93 9.81 13.68
C GLY A 52 -4.38 9.68 13.24
N LEU A 53 -5.29 10.17 14.06
CA LEU A 53 -6.71 10.11 13.77
C LEU A 53 -7.10 11.00 12.58
N HIS A 54 -8.02 10.49 11.78
CA HIS A 54 -8.69 11.30 10.77
C HIS A 54 -9.50 12.43 11.43
N PRO A 55 -9.59 13.64 10.83
CA PRO A 55 -10.36 14.74 11.40
C PRO A 55 -11.80 14.37 11.77
N ALA A 56 -12.45 13.53 10.97
CA ALA A 56 -13.82 13.05 11.25
C ALA A 56 -13.94 12.17 12.51
N THR A 57 -12.83 11.75 13.10
CA THR A 57 -12.77 10.98 14.35
C THR A 57 -12.06 11.74 15.47
N GLY A 58 -11.89 13.05 15.31
CA GLY A 58 -11.30 13.94 16.31
C GLY A 58 -9.81 14.23 16.13
N GLY A 59 -9.22 13.84 15.01
CA GLY A 59 -7.85 14.21 14.65
C GLY A 59 -7.74 15.69 14.26
N ASN A 60 -6.53 16.24 14.39
CA ASN A 60 -6.24 17.63 14.02
C ASN A 60 -5.87 17.83 12.55
N GLY A 61 -5.74 16.75 11.78
CA GLY A 61 -5.36 16.79 10.35
C GLY A 61 -3.90 17.12 10.07
N MET A 62 -3.05 17.18 11.09
CA MET A 62 -1.63 17.55 10.94
C MET A 62 -0.73 16.36 10.61
N VAL A 63 -1.21 15.14 10.78
CA VAL A 63 -0.49 13.90 10.54
C VAL A 63 -1.26 13.01 9.57
N ALA A 64 -0.56 12.02 8.97
CA ALA A 64 -1.17 11.12 8.01
C ALA A 64 -2.32 10.30 8.63
N CYS A 65 -3.40 10.10 7.89
CA CYS A 65 -4.43 9.14 8.28
C CYS A 65 -4.01 7.72 7.87
N SER A 66 -4.17 6.76 8.79
CA SER A 66 -3.83 5.37 8.49
C SER A 66 -4.64 4.77 7.33
N GLY A 67 -5.89 5.22 7.15
CA GLY A 67 -6.72 4.86 6.01
C GLY A 67 -6.15 5.35 4.68
N ASP A 68 -5.69 6.61 4.63
CA ASP A 68 -5.03 7.17 3.46
C ASP A 68 -3.74 6.40 3.13
N MET A 69 -2.93 6.07 4.13
CA MET A 69 -1.70 5.28 3.95
C MET A 69 -1.96 3.91 3.34
N LEU A 70 -3.08 3.26 3.67
CA LEU A 70 -3.49 2.00 3.05
C LEU A 70 -3.81 2.19 1.56
N LEU A 71 -4.55 3.24 1.21
CA LEU A 71 -4.88 3.56 -0.19
C LEU A 71 -3.63 4.01 -0.96
N GLU A 72 -2.74 4.79 -0.37
CA GLU A 72 -1.46 5.18 -0.95
C GLU A 72 -0.58 3.96 -1.28
N SER A 73 -0.52 2.98 -0.38
CA SER A 73 0.20 1.72 -0.60
C SER A 73 -0.42 0.92 -1.75
N LEU A 74 -1.75 0.90 -1.87
CA LEU A 74 -2.45 0.24 -2.98
C LEU A 74 -2.13 0.90 -4.32
N VAL A 75 -2.15 2.22 -4.39
CA VAL A 75 -1.78 2.99 -5.59
C VAL A 75 -0.33 2.73 -5.99
N ALA A 76 0.59 2.77 -5.03
CA ALA A 76 2.00 2.52 -5.29
C ALA A 76 2.23 1.11 -5.85
N CYS A 77 1.63 0.09 -5.24
CA CYS A 77 1.72 -1.29 -5.69
C CYS A 77 1.15 -1.47 -7.10
N ALA A 78 -0.04 -0.92 -7.36
CA ALA A 78 -0.69 -1.00 -8.67
C ALA A 78 0.16 -0.33 -9.76
N GLY A 79 0.72 0.84 -9.48
CA GLY A 79 1.56 1.58 -10.45
C GLY A 79 2.84 0.83 -10.80
N VAL A 80 3.54 0.30 -9.81
CA VAL A 80 4.75 -0.51 -10.05
C VAL A 80 4.41 -1.76 -10.85
N THR A 81 3.34 -2.47 -10.48
CA THR A 81 2.91 -3.70 -11.15
C THR A 81 2.53 -3.43 -12.59
N LEU A 82 1.76 -2.37 -12.86
CA LEU A 82 1.38 -1.97 -14.21
C LEU A 82 2.62 -1.71 -15.08
N ASN A 83 3.60 -0.97 -14.57
CA ASN A 83 4.82 -0.68 -15.31
C ASN A 83 5.65 -1.95 -15.58
N VAL A 84 5.76 -2.86 -14.63
CA VAL A 84 6.48 -4.13 -14.81
C VAL A 84 5.81 -5.00 -15.87
N VAL A 85 4.48 -5.12 -15.84
CA VAL A 85 3.72 -5.92 -16.80
C VAL A 85 3.81 -5.30 -18.20
N ALA A 86 3.63 -3.99 -18.31
CA ALA A 86 3.75 -3.29 -19.60
C ALA A 86 5.16 -3.44 -20.19
N CYS A 87 6.20 -3.30 -19.37
CA CYS A 87 7.57 -3.53 -19.80
C CYS A 87 7.79 -4.97 -20.31
N ALA A 88 7.28 -5.96 -19.58
CA ALA A 88 7.42 -7.38 -19.96
C ALA A 88 6.68 -7.72 -21.27
N LEU A 89 5.58 -7.03 -21.54
CA LEU A 89 4.77 -7.20 -22.75
C LEU A 89 5.18 -6.24 -23.89
N GLU A 90 6.23 -5.44 -23.69
CA GLU A 90 6.70 -4.43 -24.65
C GLU A 90 5.63 -3.38 -25.00
N ILE A 91 4.75 -3.08 -24.06
CA ILE A 91 3.72 -2.05 -24.19
C ILE A 91 4.29 -0.71 -23.67
N GLU A 92 4.31 0.29 -24.55
CA GLU A 92 4.73 1.64 -24.16
C GLU A 92 3.60 2.33 -23.38
N ILE A 93 3.89 2.71 -22.13
CA ILE A 93 3.01 3.59 -21.34
C ILE A 93 3.55 5.02 -21.44
N LYS A 94 2.81 5.88 -22.14
CA LYS A 94 3.19 7.29 -22.33
C LYS A 94 2.87 8.18 -21.14
N GLY A 95 2.07 7.68 -20.22
CA GLY A 95 1.66 8.37 -19.00
C GLY A 95 0.34 7.80 -18.48
N GLY A 96 -0.05 8.23 -17.31
CA GLY A 96 -1.30 7.81 -16.67
C GLY A 96 -1.31 8.21 -15.20
N SER A 97 -2.47 8.06 -14.59
CA SER A 97 -2.66 8.23 -13.16
C SER A 97 -3.43 7.04 -12.60
N ILE A 98 -3.15 6.72 -11.36
CA ILE A 98 -3.85 5.65 -10.64
C ILE A 98 -4.49 6.30 -9.43
N HIS A 99 -5.75 6.02 -9.22
CA HIS A 99 -6.54 6.58 -8.13
C HIS A 99 -7.16 5.46 -7.31
N ALA A 100 -7.02 5.55 -6.00
CA ALA A 100 -7.73 4.70 -5.06
C ALA A 100 -8.66 5.53 -4.21
N GLU A 101 -9.87 5.05 -4.03
CA GLU A 101 -10.87 5.63 -3.14
C GLU A 101 -11.38 4.55 -2.20
N GLY A 102 -11.69 4.93 -0.97
CA GLY A 102 -12.26 4.02 0.01
C GLY A 102 -13.36 4.69 0.83
N ASP A 103 -14.45 3.99 1.03
CA ASP A 103 -15.57 4.47 1.84
C ASP A 103 -15.46 3.92 3.26
N LEU A 104 -15.44 4.81 4.23
CA LEU A 104 -15.41 4.51 5.66
C LEU A 104 -16.70 4.97 6.33
N ASP A 105 -17.28 4.10 7.14
CA ASP A 105 -18.37 4.48 8.05
C ASP A 105 -17.78 4.60 9.46
N PHE A 106 -17.45 5.81 9.86
CA PHE A 106 -16.83 6.07 11.16
C PHE A 106 -17.72 5.74 12.37
N ARG A 107 -19.01 5.47 12.17
CA ARG A 107 -19.85 4.94 13.26
C ARG A 107 -19.34 3.58 13.74
N GLY A 108 -18.77 2.75 12.85
CA GLY A 108 -18.12 1.50 13.23
C GLY A 108 -16.85 1.73 14.03
N THR A 109 -15.96 2.57 13.52
CA THR A 109 -14.69 2.91 14.20
C THR A 109 -14.91 3.55 15.57
N LEU A 110 -15.90 4.43 15.70
CA LEU A 110 -16.24 5.11 16.95
C LEU A 110 -17.13 4.27 17.89
N GLY A 111 -17.53 3.08 17.47
CA GLY A 111 -18.38 2.21 18.28
C GLY A 111 -19.83 2.71 18.47
N VAL A 112 -20.29 3.60 17.57
CA VAL A 112 -21.64 4.19 17.64
C VAL A 112 -22.71 3.22 17.12
N SER A 113 -22.35 2.37 16.16
CA SER A 113 -23.25 1.37 15.58
C SER A 113 -22.53 0.03 15.40
N LYS A 114 -23.16 -1.04 15.83
CA LYS A 114 -22.67 -2.40 15.62
C LYS A 114 -22.90 -2.91 14.18
N ASP A 115 -23.80 -2.26 13.44
CA ASP A 115 -24.12 -2.63 12.05
C ASP A 115 -23.17 -1.98 11.04
N ALA A 116 -22.40 -0.98 11.46
CA ALA A 116 -21.36 -0.36 10.65
C ALA A 116 -20.04 -1.10 10.81
N PRO A 117 -19.36 -1.50 9.70
CA PRO A 117 -18.08 -2.17 9.78
C PRO A 117 -17.00 -1.23 10.32
N VAL A 118 -16.02 -1.78 11.01
CA VAL A 118 -14.78 -1.09 11.35
C VAL A 118 -13.85 -1.18 10.14
N GLY A 119 -13.33 -0.04 9.67
CA GLY A 119 -12.47 0.02 8.50
C GLY A 119 -13.24 0.29 7.19
N PHE A 120 -12.59 -0.01 6.07
CA PHE A 120 -13.18 0.25 4.75
C PHE A 120 -14.37 -0.64 4.45
N LYS A 121 -15.44 -0.03 3.99
CA LYS A 121 -16.64 -0.70 3.48
C LYS A 121 -16.49 -1.09 2.00
N ASN A 122 -15.92 -0.18 1.21
CA ASN A 122 -15.62 -0.40 -0.21
C ASN A 122 -14.28 0.26 -0.54
N ILE A 123 -13.52 -0.38 -1.43
CA ILE A 123 -12.32 0.20 -2.02
C ILE A 123 -12.45 0.10 -3.54
N ARG A 124 -12.14 1.19 -4.23
CA ARG A 124 -12.12 1.29 -5.69
C ARG A 124 -10.74 1.72 -6.14
N LEU A 125 -10.21 1.06 -7.16
CA LEU A 125 -8.96 1.38 -7.81
C LEU A 125 -9.22 1.64 -9.30
N ASN A 126 -8.80 2.80 -9.81
CA ASN A 126 -8.99 3.23 -11.20
C ASN A 126 -7.68 3.69 -11.83
#